data_a0c1d2b353ee634d66cf45e096fbf2d9
#
_entry.id   a0c1d2b353ee634d66cf45e096fbf2d9
#
_cell.length_a   1.000
_cell.length_b   1.000
_cell.length_c   1.000
_cell.angle_alpha   90.00
_cell.angle_beta   90.00
_cell.angle_gamma   90.00
#
_symmetry.space_group_name_H-M   'P 1'
#
loop_
_entity.id
_entity.type
_entity.pdbx_description
1 polymer ?
#
loop_
_entity_poly.entity_id
_entity_poly.type
_entity_poly.pdbx_seq_one_letter_code
_entity_poly.pdbx_strand_id
1 'polypeptide(L)' 'MSDIVWETFDGLFKTLHRQGRRVEELERRVVELERRLQERASQVHHAEAVERVAQMPAEKAA' A
#
# COMPACT_ATOMS: atom_id res chain seq x y z
N MET A 1 5.56 26.82 36.03
CA MET A 1 4.45 25.89 35.71
C MET A 1 4.41 24.78 36.73
N SER A 2 3.23 24.26 37.01
CA SER A 2 3.12 23.16 37.96
C SER A 2 3.60 21.87 37.30
N ASP A 3 4.03 20.89 38.09
CA ASP A 3 4.47 19.59 37.62
C ASP A 3 3.37 18.86 36.83
N ILE A 4 2.09 19.09 37.21
CA ILE A 4 0.92 18.51 36.53
C ILE A 4 0.87 18.97 35.08
N VAL A 5 1.17 20.25 34.81
CA VAL A 5 1.19 20.79 33.44
C VAL A 5 2.27 20.11 32.61
N TRP A 6 3.47 19.97 33.17
CA TRP A 6 4.58 19.29 32.49
C TRP A 6 4.28 17.81 32.23
N GLU A 7 3.69 17.12 33.19
CA GLU A 7 3.28 15.71 33.03
C GLU A 7 2.24 15.57 31.94
N THR A 8 1.28 16.50 31.86
CA THR A 8 0.27 16.50 30.81
C THR A 8 0.89 16.69 29.44
N PHE A 9 1.79 17.66 29.28
CA PHE A 9 2.53 17.88 28.03
C PHE A 9 3.35 16.66 27.65
N ASP A 10 4.06 16.07 28.59
CA ASP A 10 4.87 14.89 28.34
C ASP A 10 4.02 13.72 27.84
N GLY A 11 2.87 13.49 28.46
CA GLY A 11 1.92 12.47 28.04
C GLY A 11 1.37 12.72 26.63
N LEU A 12 1.06 13.98 26.32
CA LEU A 12 0.59 14.35 24.97
C LEU A 12 1.67 14.14 23.92
N PHE A 13 2.90 14.54 24.19
CA PHE A 13 4.01 14.34 23.27
C PHE A 13 4.28 12.87 23.02
N LYS A 14 4.25 12.04 24.05
CA LYS A 14 4.42 10.59 23.90
C LYS A 14 3.31 9.98 23.04
N THR A 15 2.08 10.44 23.25
CA THR A 15 0.93 9.98 22.45
C THR A 15 1.07 10.39 21.00
N LEU A 16 1.42 11.65 20.74
CA LEU A 16 1.65 12.15 19.38
C LEU A 16 2.76 11.38 18.67
N HIS A 17 3.85 11.11 19.36
CA HIS A 17 4.96 10.37 18.81
C HIS A 17 4.55 8.93 18.45
N ARG A 18 3.79 8.29 19.32
CA ARG A 18 3.27 6.94 19.09
C ARG A 18 2.30 6.91 17.90
N GLN A 19 1.40 7.88 17.81
CA GLN A 19 0.47 7.99 16.70
C GLN A 19 1.19 8.27 15.39
N GLY A 20 2.20 9.12 15.40
CA GLY A 20 3.02 9.40 14.23
C GLY A 20 3.70 8.15 13.68
N ARG A 21 4.27 7.32 14.57
CA ARG A 21 4.86 6.03 14.19
C ARG A 21 3.83 5.08 13.59
N ARG A 22 2.64 5.04 14.16
CA ARG A 22 1.56 4.21 13.65
C ARG A 22 1.10 4.64 12.27
N VAL A 23 0.99 5.95 12.06
CA VAL A 23 0.66 6.50 10.74
C VAL A 23 1.71 6.12 9.70
N GLU A 24 2.98 6.27 10.02
CA GLU A 24 4.08 5.88 9.13
C GLU A 24 4.04 4.38 8.79
N GLU A 25 3.74 3.55 9.77
CA GLU A 25 3.61 2.11 9.56
C GLU A 25 2.44 1.80 8.63
N LEU A 26 1.30 2.44 8.85
CA LEU A 26 0.11 2.26 8.01
C LEU A 26 0.36 2.76 6.59
N GLU A 27 1.05 3.89 6.42
CA GLU A 27 1.44 4.39 5.11
C GLU A 27 2.31 3.39 4.36
N ARG A 28 3.28 2.77 5.03
CA ARG A 28 4.11 1.71 4.43
C ARG A 28 3.29 0.51 4.01
N ARG A 29 2.32 0.11 4.82
CA ARG A 29 1.41 -1.00 4.47
C ARG A 29 0.53 -0.66 3.27
N VAL A 30 0.05 0.57 3.20
CA VAL A 30 -0.75 1.04 2.06
C VAL A 30 0.07 0.99 0.78
N VAL A 31 1.29 1.50 0.80
CA VAL A 31 2.21 1.45 -0.36
C VAL A 31 2.46 0.01 -0.79
N GLU A 32 2.72 -0.89 0.15
CA GLU A 32 2.95 -2.30 -0.14
C GLU A 32 1.71 -2.97 -0.73
N LEU A 33 0.53 -2.68 -0.19
CA LEU A 33 -0.72 -3.22 -0.72
C LEU A 33 -1.02 -2.70 -2.12
N GLU A 34 -0.78 -1.41 -2.38
CA GLU A 34 -0.93 -0.82 -3.71
C GLU A 34 0.01 -1.49 -4.71
N ARG A 35 1.25 -1.75 -4.32
CA ARG A 35 2.22 -2.45 -5.15
C ARG A 35 1.73 -3.85 -5.52
N ARG A 36 1.23 -4.59 -4.54
CA ARG A 36 0.68 -5.93 -4.77
C ARG A 36 -0.54 -5.90 -5.68
N LEU A 37 -1.40 -4.91 -5.51
CA LEU A 37 -2.56 -4.74 -6.38
C LEU A 37 -2.15 -4.46 -7.82
N GLN A 38 -1.15 -3.61 -8.02
CA GLN A 38 -0.63 -3.31 -9.36
C GLN A 38 0.00 -4.53 -10.00
N GLU A 39 0.78 -5.31 -9.26
CA GLU A 39 1.36 -6.57 -9.75
C GLU A 39 0.27 -7.57 -10.16
N ARG A 40 -0.76 -7.68 -9.31
CA ARG A 40 -1.88 -8.57 -9.59
C ARG A 40 -2.65 -8.15 -10.84
N ALA A 41 -2.91 -6.85 -10.99
CA ALA A 41 -3.56 -6.30 -12.17
C ALA A 41 -2.72 -6.55 -13.43
N SER A 42 -1.41 -6.37 -13.36
CA SER A 42 -0.50 -6.66 -14.45
C SER A 42 -0.51 -8.13 -14.84
N GLN A 43 -0.54 -9.03 -13.87
CA GLN A 43 -0.63 -10.47 -14.12
C GLN A 43 -1.95 -10.84 -14.80
N VAL A 44 -3.06 -10.27 -14.36
CA VAL A 44 -4.36 -10.49 -14.97
C VAL A 44 -4.37 -10.00 -16.42
N HIS A 45 -3.87 -8.80 -16.68
CA HIS A 45 -3.77 -8.26 -18.03
C HIS A 45 -2.87 -9.11 -18.92
N HIS A 46 -1.76 -9.61 -18.40
CA HIS A 46 -0.87 -10.49 -19.13
C HIS A 46 -1.57 -11.80 -19.47
N ALA A 47 -2.25 -12.41 -18.51
CA ALA A 47 -3.00 -13.65 -18.74
C ALA A 47 -4.10 -13.47 -19.79
N GLU A 48 -4.84 -12.36 -19.74
CA GLU A 48 -5.84 -12.03 -20.75
C GLU A 48 -5.23 -11.83 -22.14
N ALA A 49 -4.08 -11.18 -22.22
CA ALA A 49 -3.38 -10.98 -23.49
C ALA A 49 -2.90 -12.31 -24.08
N VAL A 50 -2.32 -13.18 -23.25
CA VAL A 50 -1.89 -14.52 -23.66
C VAL A 50 -3.07 -15.36 -24.14
N GLU A 51 -4.19 -15.32 -23.45
CA GLU A 51 -5.40 -16.02 -23.84
C GLU A 51 -5.94 -15.52 -25.19
N ARG A 52 -5.95 -14.21 -25.41
CA ARG A 52 -6.34 -13.64 -26.69
C ARG A 52 -5.45 -14.12 -27.83
N VAL A 53 -4.15 -14.13 -27.62
CA VAL A 53 -3.19 -14.63 -28.62
C VAL A 53 -3.41 -16.09 -28.90
N ALA A 54 -3.66 -16.89 -27.87
CA ALA A 54 -3.94 -18.33 -28.02
C ALA A 54 -5.23 -18.60 -28.77
N GLN A 55 -6.20 -17.68 -28.73
CA GLN A 55 -7.49 -17.80 -29.44
C GLN A 55 -7.46 -17.20 -30.85
N MET A 56 -6.37 -16.51 -31.21
CA MET A 56 -6.26 -15.95 -32.56
C MET A 56 -6.17 -17.04 -33.61
N PRO A 57 -6.90 -16.90 -34.74
CA PRO A 57 -6.73 -17.84 -35.89
C PRO A 57 -5.29 -17.76 -36.41
N ALA A 58 -4.77 -18.90 -36.86
CA ALA A 58 -3.41 -19.01 -37.42
C ALA A 58 -3.16 -18.02 -38.56
N GLU A 59 -4.16 -17.75 -39.36
CA GLU A 59 -4.11 -16.80 -40.48
C GLU A 59 -3.85 -15.37 -40.03
N LYS A 60 -4.33 -14.99 -38.85
CA LYS A 60 -4.08 -13.65 -38.27
C LYS A 60 -2.81 -13.61 -37.45
N ALA A 61 -2.31 -14.74 -37.00
CA ALA A 61 -1.09 -14.83 -36.21
C ALA A 61 0.18 -14.87 -37.05
N ALA A 62 0.05 -15.14 -38.31
CA ALA A 62 1.15 -15.11 -39.29
C ALA A 62 1.43 -13.68 -39.87
#